data_3d15fa0a3f46a970513ac3871a242e0b
#
_entry.id   3d15fa0a3f46a970513ac3871a242e0b
#
_cell.length_a   1.000
_cell.length_b   1.000
_cell.length_c   1.000
_cell.angle_alpha   90.00
_cell.angle_beta   90.00
_cell.angle_gamma   90.00
#
_symmetry.space_group_name_H-M   'P 1'
#
loop_
_entity.id
_entity.type
_entity.pdbx_description
1 polymer ?
#
loop_
_entity_poly.entity_id
_entity_poly.type
_entity_poly.pdbx_seq_one_letter_code
_entity_poly.pdbx_strand_id
1 'polypeptide(L)'
;MRKRVAFVTFYFEAWDSLAEIYQRMLDDPRFEVLVVAIPRKLTGDAAWDDASGVSDFFASLGIDHVIGSEDASELREWAPDYVFINYPWQRNYQKAYHADELVKFTRIAYVPYYSLPIVNEPGEDEVAGHLYTQRSHQLASLIFTQDRFVRDAYAQTSRGADHVFFTGSPKVDALIHSAQKVKPRTHDRTRVLWAPHHSYSPHWLNFGTFAQMYLEMLDWATAHPDVDVVLRPHPFMFGTLVDREVISDSDLDAWLAGWDDLPNTSVDNASGPAELFVNCDVLLTDGISFLAEYPLVTGKPSVFLENQGHWQFSALGELAAQASVRLNSFGEFVAGFEYILEAGLPDSSAEIEALREAASPYPGESAARIVEIVAADHSALVNPTTVTEVPWERQPGREPLED
;
A
#
# COMPACT_ATOMS: atom_id res chain seq x y z
N MET A 1 3.39 -32.46 -13.47
CA MET A 1 2.83 -32.45 -12.10
C MET A 1 2.35 -31.02 -11.87
N ARG A 2 1.17 -30.81 -11.28
CA ARG A 2 0.70 -29.47 -10.92
C ARG A 2 1.57 -28.92 -9.80
N LYS A 3 1.89 -27.63 -9.85
CA LYS A 3 2.53 -26.95 -8.71
C LYS A 3 1.47 -26.60 -7.67
N ARG A 4 1.73 -26.89 -6.41
CA ARG A 4 0.87 -26.53 -5.29
C ARG A 4 1.29 -25.18 -4.75
N VAL A 5 0.36 -24.23 -4.72
CA VAL A 5 0.61 -22.85 -4.30
C VAL A 5 -0.34 -22.46 -3.19
N ALA A 6 0.18 -22.14 -2.01
CA ALA A 6 -0.61 -21.64 -0.90
C ALA A 6 -0.46 -20.13 -0.75
N PHE A 7 -1.58 -19.42 -0.51
CA PHE A 7 -1.63 -18.02 -0.17
C PHE A 7 -1.90 -17.89 1.32
N VAL A 8 -0.90 -17.44 2.08
CA VAL A 8 -0.99 -17.29 3.54
C VAL A 8 -1.15 -15.82 3.88
N THR A 9 -2.26 -15.45 4.50
CA THR A 9 -2.52 -14.06 4.85
C THR A 9 -3.30 -13.90 6.15
N PHE A 10 -2.98 -12.83 6.87
CA PHE A 10 -3.75 -12.26 7.97
C PHE A 10 -4.17 -10.82 7.65
N TYR A 11 -3.45 -10.14 6.73
CA TYR A 11 -3.69 -8.75 6.37
C TYR A 11 -4.56 -8.68 5.12
N PHE A 12 -5.85 -8.95 5.32
CA PHE A 12 -6.82 -9.08 4.24
C PHE A 12 -7.11 -7.74 3.53
N GLU A 13 -6.85 -6.59 4.17
CA GLU A 13 -6.99 -5.26 3.54
C GLU A 13 -6.04 -5.07 2.36
N ALA A 14 -4.97 -5.86 2.32
CA ALA A 14 -4.01 -5.87 1.21
C ALA A 14 -4.12 -7.12 0.32
N TRP A 15 -5.24 -7.86 0.41
CA TRP A 15 -5.50 -9.01 -0.47
C TRP A 15 -5.45 -8.65 -1.95
N ASP A 16 -5.79 -7.42 -2.32
CA ASP A 16 -5.73 -6.89 -3.68
C ASP A 16 -4.34 -7.01 -4.31
N SER A 17 -3.24 -7.08 -3.52
CA SER A 17 -1.90 -7.36 -4.02
C SER A 17 -1.71 -8.80 -4.54
N LEU A 18 -2.55 -9.73 -4.08
CA LEU A 18 -2.48 -11.17 -4.41
C LEU A 18 -3.69 -11.67 -5.20
N ALA A 19 -4.82 -10.95 -5.17
CA ALA A 19 -6.11 -11.42 -5.67
C ALA A 19 -6.08 -11.85 -7.14
N GLU A 20 -5.46 -11.05 -8.02
CA GLU A 20 -5.38 -11.39 -9.44
C GLU A 20 -4.40 -12.55 -9.70
N ILE A 21 -3.32 -12.65 -8.94
CA ILE A 21 -2.38 -13.78 -9.01
C ILE A 21 -3.11 -15.07 -8.62
N TYR A 22 -3.84 -15.03 -7.50
CA TYR A 22 -4.67 -16.14 -7.03
C TYR A 22 -5.67 -16.57 -8.11
N GLN A 23 -6.45 -15.65 -8.65
CA GLN A 23 -7.47 -15.96 -9.64
C GLN A 23 -6.86 -16.59 -10.91
N ARG A 24 -5.75 -16.03 -11.40
CA ARG A 24 -5.05 -16.57 -12.57
C ARG A 24 -4.50 -17.97 -12.33
N MET A 25 -3.95 -18.24 -11.13
CA MET A 25 -3.47 -19.57 -10.79
C MET A 25 -4.61 -20.57 -10.57
N LEU A 26 -5.75 -20.12 -10.03
CA LEU A 26 -6.94 -20.96 -9.86
C LEU A 26 -7.49 -21.44 -11.22
N ASP A 27 -7.45 -20.57 -12.22
CA ASP A 27 -7.94 -20.87 -13.59
C ASP A 27 -6.91 -21.62 -14.44
N ASP A 28 -5.66 -21.73 -14.01
CA ASP A 28 -4.56 -22.35 -14.75
C ASP A 28 -4.35 -23.81 -14.33
N PRO A 29 -4.51 -24.78 -15.26
CA PRO A 29 -4.35 -26.21 -14.92
C PRO A 29 -2.95 -26.63 -14.49
N ARG A 30 -1.94 -25.74 -14.59
CA ARG A 30 -0.59 -25.97 -14.09
C ARG A 30 -0.50 -25.90 -12.56
N PHE A 31 -1.51 -25.30 -11.91
CA PHE A 31 -1.50 -25.05 -10.47
C PHE A 31 -2.63 -25.78 -9.72
N GLU A 32 -2.40 -26.02 -8.46
CA GLU A 32 -3.38 -26.34 -7.43
C GLU A 32 -3.23 -25.30 -6.32
N VAL A 33 -4.31 -24.64 -5.94
CA VAL A 33 -4.26 -23.43 -5.10
C VAL A 33 -4.96 -23.68 -3.78
N LEU A 34 -4.36 -23.19 -2.68
CA LEU A 34 -4.92 -23.17 -1.33
C LEU A 34 -4.82 -21.76 -0.75
N VAL A 35 -5.88 -21.29 -0.12
CA VAL A 35 -5.84 -20.06 0.69
C VAL A 35 -5.87 -20.45 2.17
N VAL A 36 -4.97 -19.86 2.95
CA VAL A 36 -4.86 -20.10 4.39
C VAL A 36 -5.05 -18.80 5.14
N ALA A 37 -6.16 -18.71 5.87
CA ALA A 37 -6.50 -17.59 6.75
C ALA A 37 -5.83 -17.82 8.11
N ILE A 38 -4.89 -16.96 8.50
CA ILE A 38 -4.18 -17.09 9.77
C ILE A 38 -4.59 -16.01 10.77
N PRO A 39 -4.40 -16.23 12.08
CA PRO A 39 -4.67 -15.24 13.11
C PRO A 39 -3.99 -13.92 12.86
N ARG A 40 -4.68 -12.82 13.19
CA ARG A 40 -4.27 -11.45 12.91
C ARG A 40 -3.53 -10.83 14.09
N LYS A 41 -2.44 -10.14 13.79
CA LYS A 41 -1.75 -9.25 14.71
C LYS A 41 -1.20 -8.06 13.94
N LEU A 42 -1.77 -6.85 14.12
CA LEU A 42 -1.37 -5.65 13.37
C LEU A 42 -0.31 -4.82 14.08
N THR A 43 -0.37 -4.74 15.41
CA THR A 43 0.56 -3.93 16.21
C THR A 43 1.40 -4.82 17.13
N GLY A 44 2.60 -4.34 17.50
CA GLY A 44 3.61 -5.13 18.25
C GLY A 44 3.07 -5.78 19.52
N ASP A 45 2.33 -5.04 20.35
CA ASP A 45 1.83 -5.49 21.66
C ASP A 45 0.37 -5.95 21.67
N ALA A 46 -0.33 -5.84 20.55
CA ALA A 46 -1.68 -6.37 20.47
C ALA A 46 -1.69 -7.87 20.71
N ALA A 47 -2.72 -8.35 21.40
CA ALA A 47 -3.03 -9.78 21.43
C ALA A 47 -3.30 -10.28 20.00
N TRP A 48 -3.12 -11.56 19.78
CA TRP A 48 -3.55 -12.18 18.55
C TRP A 48 -5.09 -12.19 18.49
N ASP A 49 -5.65 -11.61 17.44
CA ASP A 49 -7.02 -11.89 17.07
C ASP A 49 -7.09 -13.34 16.55
N ASP A 50 -8.25 -13.96 16.66
CA ASP A 50 -8.47 -15.25 15.97
C ASP A 50 -8.52 -15.03 14.45
N ALA A 51 -8.57 -16.10 13.67
CA ALA A 51 -8.63 -16.01 12.22
C ALA A 51 -10.04 -15.74 11.67
N SER A 52 -11.06 -15.51 12.53
CA SER A 52 -12.45 -15.40 12.09
C SER A 52 -12.67 -14.23 11.14
N GLY A 53 -12.15 -13.04 11.45
CA GLY A 53 -12.28 -11.87 10.58
C GLY A 53 -11.63 -12.06 9.20
N VAL A 54 -10.49 -12.76 9.16
CA VAL A 54 -9.83 -13.12 7.88
C VAL A 54 -10.65 -14.16 7.12
N SER A 55 -11.19 -15.15 7.82
CA SER A 55 -12.05 -16.18 7.25
C SER A 55 -13.36 -15.58 6.70
N ASP A 56 -14.02 -14.71 7.45
CA ASP A 56 -15.24 -14.03 7.03
C ASP A 56 -15.01 -13.17 5.77
N PHE A 57 -13.86 -12.51 5.69
CA PHE A 57 -13.47 -11.77 4.50
C PHE A 57 -13.41 -12.68 3.26
N PHE A 58 -12.71 -13.82 3.32
CA PHE A 58 -12.64 -14.76 2.20
C PHE A 58 -13.99 -15.38 1.87
N ALA A 59 -14.78 -15.73 2.88
CA ALA A 59 -16.15 -16.22 2.69
C ALA A 59 -17.02 -15.20 1.97
N SER A 60 -16.89 -13.90 2.30
CA SER A 60 -17.62 -12.83 1.62
C SER A 60 -17.27 -12.67 0.14
N LEU A 61 -16.04 -13.04 -0.23
CA LEU A 61 -15.58 -13.07 -1.62
C LEU A 61 -15.90 -14.38 -2.35
N GLY A 62 -16.47 -15.39 -1.67
CA GLY A 62 -16.69 -16.73 -2.22
C GLY A 62 -15.39 -17.50 -2.48
N ILE A 63 -14.31 -17.19 -1.76
CA ILE A 63 -13.01 -17.85 -1.88
C ILE A 63 -12.96 -19.02 -0.89
N ASP A 64 -12.77 -20.24 -1.43
CA ASP A 64 -12.52 -21.42 -0.61
C ASP A 64 -11.17 -21.30 0.12
N HIS A 65 -11.19 -21.49 1.43
CA HIS A 65 -10.01 -21.33 2.28
C HIS A 65 -10.04 -22.28 3.49
N VAL A 66 -8.91 -22.41 4.12
CA VAL A 66 -8.78 -23.10 5.41
C VAL A 66 -8.31 -22.13 6.49
N ILE A 67 -8.69 -22.40 7.74
CA ILE A 67 -8.16 -21.67 8.88
C ILE A 67 -6.84 -22.30 9.28
N GLY A 68 -5.80 -21.50 9.36
CA GLY A 68 -4.47 -21.93 9.72
C GLY A 68 -4.38 -22.37 11.19
N SER A 69 -3.69 -23.46 11.43
CA SER A 69 -3.40 -23.99 12.76
C SER A 69 -2.17 -23.33 13.38
N GLU A 70 -2.02 -23.40 14.71
CA GLU A 70 -0.86 -22.81 15.41
C GLU A 70 0.49 -23.42 14.98
N ASP A 71 0.50 -24.66 14.48
CA ASP A 71 1.69 -25.39 14.04
C ASP A 71 1.83 -25.48 12.51
N ALA A 72 0.94 -24.85 11.75
CA ALA A 72 0.87 -24.89 10.29
C ALA A 72 0.77 -26.33 9.73
N SER A 73 0.06 -27.23 10.43
CA SER A 73 -0.09 -28.63 10.01
C SER A 73 -0.81 -28.75 8.66
N GLU A 74 -1.80 -27.91 8.37
CA GLU A 74 -2.51 -27.87 7.09
C GLU A 74 -1.57 -27.61 5.91
N LEU A 75 -0.57 -26.72 6.06
CA LEU A 75 0.44 -26.49 5.03
C LEU A 75 1.40 -27.66 4.90
N ARG A 76 1.85 -28.22 6.02
CA ARG A 76 2.79 -29.36 6.00
C ARG A 76 2.19 -30.60 5.37
N GLU A 77 0.92 -30.88 5.66
CA GLU A 77 0.19 -32.01 5.10
C GLU A 77 -0.12 -31.81 3.62
N TRP A 78 -0.50 -30.57 3.24
CA TRP A 78 -0.79 -30.23 1.85
C TRP A 78 0.48 -30.15 0.99
N ALA A 79 1.64 -29.89 1.62
CA ALA A 79 2.97 -29.83 1.02
C ALA A 79 3.04 -28.92 -0.21
N PRO A 80 2.88 -27.57 -0.06
CA PRO A 80 2.97 -26.64 -1.15
C PRO A 80 4.38 -26.58 -1.75
N ASP A 81 4.47 -26.38 -3.05
CA ASP A 81 5.70 -25.99 -3.73
C ASP A 81 6.09 -24.55 -3.41
N TYR A 82 5.07 -23.67 -3.26
CA TYR A 82 5.23 -22.25 -2.94
C TYR A 82 4.21 -21.80 -1.91
N VAL A 83 4.68 -20.93 -1.02
CA VAL A 83 3.82 -20.13 -0.16
C VAL A 83 3.97 -18.66 -0.57
N PHE A 84 2.86 -18.02 -0.97
CA PHE A 84 2.80 -16.59 -1.19
C PHE A 84 2.53 -15.87 0.13
N ILE A 85 3.33 -14.85 0.40
CA ILE A 85 3.13 -13.88 1.48
C ILE A 85 3.23 -12.47 0.91
N ASN A 86 2.49 -11.52 1.48
CA ASN A 86 2.54 -10.11 1.06
C ASN A 86 3.02 -9.16 2.16
N TYR A 87 3.15 -9.64 3.40
CA TYR A 87 3.55 -8.84 4.55
C TYR A 87 4.91 -9.31 5.08
N PRO A 88 5.93 -8.44 5.16
CA PRO A 88 7.29 -8.93 5.38
C PRO A 88 7.69 -9.10 6.85
N TRP A 89 6.98 -8.45 7.79
CA TRP A 89 7.37 -8.42 9.20
C TRP A 89 6.95 -9.68 9.95
N GLN A 90 7.93 -10.47 10.37
CA GLN A 90 7.72 -11.77 11.01
C GLN A 90 7.00 -11.67 12.37
N ARG A 91 7.14 -10.57 13.10
CA ARG A 91 6.43 -10.31 14.37
C ARG A 91 4.89 -10.40 14.26
N ASN A 92 4.37 -10.23 13.05
CA ASN A 92 2.95 -10.26 12.76
C ASN A 92 2.43 -11.65 12.37
N TYR A 93 3.31 -12.66 12.31
CA TYR A 93 2.97 -14.04 12.02
C TYR A 93 3.14 -14.91 13.28
N GLN A 94 2.29 -15.91 13.44
CA GLN A 94 2.57 -16.98 14.39
C GLN A 94 3.85 -17.71 13.97
N LYS A 95 4.61 -18.23 14.95
CA LYS A 95 5.95 -18.79 14.75
C LYS A 95 6.02 -19.84 13.64
N ALA A 96 5.00 -20.69 13.51
CA ALA A 96 4.98 -21.75 12.49
C ALA A 96 4.93 -21.21 11.05
N TYR A 97 4.48 -19.96 10.86
CA TYR A 97 4.42 -19.26 9.57
C TYR A 97 5.59 -18.30 9.36
N HIS A 98 6.58 -18.28 10.26
CA HIS A 98 7.80 -17.53 10.03
C HIS A 98 8.58 -18.09 8.84
N ALA A 99 9.30 -17.24 8.15
CA ALA A 99 10.07 -17.63 6.97
C ALA A 99 11.07 -18.77 7.25
N ASP A 100 11.73 -18.75 8.42
CA ASP A 100 12.65 -19.82 8.86
C ASP A 100 11.96 -21.19 9.04
N GLU A 101 10.66 -21.22 9.34
CA GLU A 101 9.89 -22.45 9.45
C GLU A 101 9.37 -22.91 8.08
N LEU A 102 8.88 -21.96 7.27
CA LEU A 102 8.33 -22.26 5.95
C LEU A 102 9.38 -22.82 5.00
N VAL A 103 10.60 -22.24 4.95
CA VAL A 103 11.65 -22.69 4.02
C VAL A 103 12.16 -24.12 4.29
N LYS A 104 11.79 -24.72 5.42
CA LYS A 104 12.13 -26.13 5.72
C LYS A 104 11.40 -27.11 4.80
N PHE A 105 10.27 -26.71 4.22
CA PHE A 105 9.44 -27.62 3.41
C PHE A 105 8.83 -26.98 2.15
N THR A 106 8.91 -25.65 1.98
CA THR A 106 8.33 -24.94 0.83
C THR A 106 9.21 -23.76 0.41
N ARG A 107 8.96 -23.22 -0.77
CA ARG A 107 9.55 -21.96 -1.25
C ARG A 107 8.66 -20.80 -0.87
N ILE A 108 9.24 -19.64 -0.55
CA ILE A 108 8.50 -18.40 -0.31
C ILE A 108 8.53 -17.55 -1.56
N ALA A 109 7.35 -17.12 -2.00
CA ALA A 109 7.14 -16.11 -3.02
C ALA A 109 6.59 -14.84 -2.34
N TYR A 110 7.33 -13.74 -2.42
CA TYR A 110 6.95 -12.49 -1.79
C TYR A 110 6.43 -11.48 -2.82
N VAL A 111 5.24 -10.95 -2.57
CA VAL A 111 4.62 -9.83 -3.31
C VAL A 111 4.31 -8.73 -2.30
N PRO A 112 4.84 -7.51 -2.44
CA PRO A 112 4.57 -6.45 -1.47
C PRO A 112 3.08 -6.12 -1.32
N TYR A 113 2.64 -5.87 -0.08
CA TYR A 113 1.25 -5.51 0.23
C TYR A 113 0.89 -4.07 -0.18
N TYR A 114 1.88 -3.20 -0.25
CA TYR A 114 1.71 -1.81 -0.70
C TYR A 114 1.72 -1.72 -2.24
N SER A 115 1.06 -0.71 -2.77
CA SER A 115 0.94 -0.54 -4.23
C SER A 115 2.27 -0.16 -4.88
N LEU A 116 2.97 0.83 -4.32
CA LEU A 116 4.22 1.37 -4.84
C LEU A 116 5.17 1.80 -3.71
N PRO A 117 6.48 1.55 -3.84
CA PRO A 117 7.48 1.89 -2.84
C PRO A 117 7.99 3.33 -3.04
N ILE A 118 7.18 4.33 -2.70
CA ILE A 118 7.50 5.74 -2.97
C ILE A 118 8.26 6.46 -1.87
N VAL A 119 8.55 5.80 -0.74
CA VAL A 119 9.26 6.40 0.40
C VAL A 119 10.45 5.54 0.80
N ASN A 120 11.56 6.19 1.09
CA ASN A 120 12.73 5.57 1.71
C ASN A 120 12.61 5.65 3.22
N GLU A 121 12.91 4.56 3.90
CA GLU A 121 13.10 4.62 5.33
C GLU A 121 14.47 5.22 5.63
N PRO A 122 14.57 6.20 6.58
CA PRO A 122 15.85 6.74 7.00
C PRO A 122 16.78 5.64 7.52
N GLY A 123 18.02 5.65 7.07
CA GLY A 123 19.08 4.74 7.49
C GLY A 123 20.43 5.48 7.45
N GLU A 124 21.45 4.94 8.12
CA GLU A 124 22.80 5.51 8.05
C GLU A 124 23.46 5.21 6.69
N ASP A 125 23.01 4.15 6.03
CA ASP A 125 23.47 3.76 4.70
C ASP A 125 22.41 4.13 3.65
N GLU A 126 22.81 4.66 2.52
CA GLU A 126 21.94 4.88 1.36
C GLU A 126 21.46 3.57 0.72
N VAL A 127 21.92 2.45 1.26
CA VAL A 127 21.57 1.08 0.83
C VAL A 127 20.24 0.66 1.45
N ALA A 128 19.52 -0.14 0.70
CA ALA A 128 18.25 -0.75 1.03
C ALA A 128 18.01 -0.91 2.53
N GLY A 129 17.19 -0.05 3.08
CA GLY A 129 16.78 -0.07 4.46
C GLY A 129 16.05 -1.37 4.82
N HIS A 130 15.54 -1.46 6.02
CA HIS A 130 14.86 -2.66 6.52
C HIS A 130 13.66 -3.11 5.66
N LEU A 131 13.12 -2.26 4.78
CA LEU A 131 12.07 -2.63 3.82
C LEU A 131 12.48 -3.77 2.88
N TYR A 132 13.78 -4.00 2.67
CA TYR A 132 14.30 -5.01 1.75
C TYR A 132 15.14 -6.10 2.46
N THR A 133 15.39 -5.96 3.74
CA THR A 133 16.29 -6.85 4.51
C THR A 133 15.58 -7.69 5.58
N GLN A 134 14.24 -7.66 5.61
CA GLN A 134 13.49 -8.52 6.53
C GLN A 134 13.79 -10.00 6.29
N ARG A 135 13.71 -10.82 7.33
CA ARG A 135 13.98 -12.25 7.24
C ARG A 135 13.14 -12.95 6.16
N SER A 136 11.92 -12.53 5.96
CA SER A 136 11.05 -12.98 4.86
C SER A 136 11.66 -12.71 3.49
N HIS A 137 12.24 -11.52 3.28
CA HIS A 137 12.93 -11.17 2.03
C HIS A 137 14.20 -12.00 1.84
N GLN A 138 15.00 -12.15 2.89
CA GLN A 138 16.23 -12.91 2.83
C GLN A 138 16.00 -14.39 2.51
N LEU A 139 14.89 -14.97 2.94
CA LEU A 139 14.55 -16.37 2.74
C LEU A 139 13.59 -16.62 1.57
N ALA A 140 13.05 -15.58 0.93
CA ALA A 140 12.22 -15.76 -0.24
C ALA A 140 12.98 -16.40 -1.40
N SER A 141 12.38 -17.37 -2.07
CA SER A 141 12.90 -17.94 -3.31
C SER A 141 12.61 -17.06 -4.51
N LEU A 142 11.48 -16.33 -4.47
CA LEU A 142 11.06 -15.39 -5.49
C LEU A 142 10.57 -14.11 -4.80
N ILE A 143 11.02 -12.97 -5.28
CA ILE A 143 10.54 -11.65 -4.88
C ILE A 143 10.05 -10.92 -6.13
N PHE A 144 8.84 -10.36 -6.07
CA PHE A 144 8.25 -9.62 -7.17
C PHE A 144 8.20 -8.14 -6.82
N THR A 145 8.81 -7.29 -7.66
CA THR A 145 8.91 -5.85 -7.39
C THR A 145 8.03 -5.04 -8.31
N GLN A 146 7.54 -3.92 -7.77
CA GLN A 146 6.61 -3.03 -8.47
C GLN A 146 7.33 -2.10 -9.45
N ASP A 147 8.61 -1.80 -9.18
CA ASP A 147 9.44 -0.94 -10.03
C ASP A 147 10.86 -1.46 -10.19
N ARG A 148 11.62 -0.84 -11.10
CA ARG A 148 13.00 -1.20 -11.39
C ARG A 148 13.98 -0.82 -10.28
N PHE A 149 13.73 0.26 -9.54
CA PHE A 149 14.67 0.78 -8.54
C PHE A 149 14.75 -0.13 -7.33
N VAL A 150 13.65 -0.76 -6.95
CA VAL A 150 13.61 -1.74 -5.85
C VAL A 150 14.50 -2.95 -6.15
N ARG A 151 14.56 -3.42 -7.41
CA ARG A 151 15.46 -4.50 -7.79
C ARG A 151 16.92 -4.12 -7.57
N ASP A 152 17.29 -2.87 -7.89
CA ASP A 152 18.65 -2.36 -7.69
C ASP A 152 18.97 -2.24 -6.18
N ALA A 153 17.99 -1.88 -5.35
CA ALA A 153 18.14 -1.90 -3.90
C ALA A 153 18.37 -3.32 -3.35
N TYR A 154 17.63 -4.32 -3.84
CA TYR A 154 17.90 -5.73 -3.47
C TYR A 154 19.28 -6.20 -3.91
N ALA A 155 19.79 -5.73 -5.06
CA ALA A 155 21.11 -6.10 -5.54
C ALA A 155 22.24 -5.68 -4.59
N GLN A 156 22.01 -4.68 -3.74
CA GLN A 156 22.95 -4.21 -2.73
C GLN A 156 22.86 -4.97 -1.39
N THR A 157 21.84 -5.81 -1.22
CA THR A 157 21.74 -6.67 -0.05
C THR A 157 22.73 -7.84 -0.12
N SER A 158 23.03 -8.47 1.01
CA SER A 158 23.93 -9.63 1.07
C SER A 158 23.47 -10.82 0.22
N ARG A 159 22.17 -10.90 -0.10
CA ARG A 159 21.56 -11.94 -0.94
C ARG A 159 21.63 -11.63 -2.44
N GLY A 160 21.81 -10.36 -2.82
CA GLY A 160 21.73 -9.93 -4.21
C GLY A 160 20.30 -9.99 -4.79
N ALA A 161 20.17 -9.87 -6.12
CA ALA A 161 18.90 -9.74 -6.81
C ALA A 161 18.59 -10.85 -7.84
N ASP A 162 19.26 -11.99 -7.82
CA ASP A 162 19.03 -13.06 -8.81
C ASP A 162 17.63 -13.69 -8.67
N HIS A 163 17.04 -13.61 -7.48
CA HIS A 163 15.70 -14.10 -7.16
C HIS A 163 14.64 -12.98 -7.17
N VAL A 164 15.00 -11.79 -7.62
CA VAL A 164 14.14 -10.60 -7.62
C VAL A 164 13.72 -10.26 -9.05
N PHE A 165 12.42 -10.23 -9.29
CA PHE A 165 11.83 -10.04 -10.61
C PHE A 165 11.01 -8.75 -10.65
N PHE A 166 11.33 -7.88 -11.57
CA PHE A 166 10.54 -6.70 -11.83
C PHE A 166 9.32 -7.09 -12.69
N THR A 167 8.15 -7.07 -12.10
CA THR A 167 6.89 -7.50 -12.75
C THR A 167 5.86 -6.40 -12.87
N GLY A 168 6.04 -5.30 -12.17
CA GLY A 168 4.99 -4.31 -11.92
C GLY A 168 4.15 -4.66 -10.70
N SER A 169 3.12 -3.85 -10.41
CA SER A 169 2.25 -4.00 -9.26
C SER A 169 0.88 -4.57 -9.66
N PRO A 170 0.53 -5.80 -9.26
CA PRO A 170 -0.81 -6.35 -9.48
C PRO A 170 -1.91 -5.47 -8.87
N LYS A 171 -1.63 -4.83 -7.74
CA LYS A 171 -2.55 -3.91 -7.07
C LYS A 171 -2.82 -2.65 -7.90
N VAL A 172 -1.80 -2.05 -8.51
CA VAL A 172 -1.95 -0.90 -9.41
C VAL A 172 -2.68 -1.30 -10.68
N ASP A 173 -2.38 -2.46 -11.28
CA ASP A 173 -3.09 -2.96 -12.45
C ASP A 173 -4.58 -3.18 -12.14
N ALA A 174 -4.90 -3.78 -10.98
CA ALA A 174 -6.27 -3.99 -10.55
C ALA A 174 -7.00 -2.66 -10.31
N LEU A 175 -6.32 -1.65 -9.75
CA LEU A 175 -6.86 -0.32 -9.53
C LEU A 175 -7.20 0.38 -10.86
N ILE A 176 -6.27 0.37 -11.82
CA ILE A 176 -6.48 0.94 -13.16
C ILE A 176 -7.64 0.23 -13.86
N HIS A 177 -7.65 -1.11 -13.82
CA HIS A 177 -8.73 -1.91 -14.42
C HIS A 177 -10.10 -1.64 -13.77
N SER A 178 -10.13 -1.47 -12.47
CA SER A 178 -11.33 -1.11 -11.73
C SER A 178 -11.83 0.28 -12.12
N ALA A 179 -10.93 1.26 -12.25
CA ALA A 179 -11.27 2.62 -12.67
C ALA A 179 -11.87 2.67 -14.08
N GLN A 180 -11.40 1.84 -15.00
CA GLN A 180 -11.95 1.74 -16.35
C GLN A 180 -13.41 1.24 -16.38
N LYS A 181 -13.85 0.54 -15.33
CA LYS A 181 -15.22 0.03 -15.17
C LYS A 181 -16.15 1.01 -14.46
N VAL A 182 -15.60 1.99 -13.77
CA VAL A 182 -16.38 3.01 -13.08
C VAL A 182 -17.10 3.87 -14.11
N LYS A 183 -18.40 4.01 -13.96
CA LYS A 183 -19.17 4.97 -14.76
C LYS A 183 -19.03 6.34 -14.11
N PRO A 184 -18.39 7.33 -14.80
CA PRO A 184 -18.26 8.67 -14.25
C PRO A 184 -19.62 9.26 -13.90
N ARG A 185 -19.72 9.90 -12.74
CA ARG A 185 -20.90 10.64 -12.34
C ARG A 185 -20.87 12.00 -13.03
N THR A 186 -22.01 12.42 -13.56
CA THR A 186 -22.19 13.82 -13.97
C THR A 186 -22.51 14.64 -12.72
N HIS A 187 -21.74 15.66 -12.45
CA HIS A 187 -21.98 16.61 -11.36
C HIS A 187 -21.80 18.04 -11.89
N ASP A 188 -22.60 18.95 -11.37
CA ASP A 188 -22.60 20.36 -11.80
C ASP A 188 -21.61 21.22 -11.01
N ARG A 189 -20.92 20.63 -10.03
CA ARG A 189 -19.97 21.31 -9.14
C ARG A 189 -18.60 20.66 -9.25
N THR A 190 -17.56 21.46 -9.12
CA THR A 190 -16.20 20.94 -8.97
C THR A 190 -16.11 20.08 -7.70
N ARG A 191 -15.54 18.90 -7.80
CA ARG A 191 -15.37 18.00 -6.68
C ARG A 191 -13.90 17.84 -6.30
N VAL A 192 -13.58 18.23 -5.07
CA VAL A 192 -12.29 18.02 -4.43
C VAL A 192 -12.35 16.76 -3.58
N LEU A 193 -11.47 15.81 -3.84
CA LEU A 193 -11.19 14.68 -2.97
C LEU A 193 -10.05 15.06 -2.03
N TRP A 194 -10.34 15.23 -0.75
CA TRP A 194 -9.33 15.49 0.26
C TRP A 194 -8.97 14.18 0.98
N ALA A 195 -7.75 13.72 0.78
CA ALA A 195 -7.28 12.42 1.26
C ALA A 195 -6.02 12.55 2.13
N PRO A 196 -6.19 12.92 3.42
CA PRO A 196 -5.09 13.08 4.34
C PRO A 196 -4.58 11.75 4.91
N HIS A 197 -3.27 11.68 5.16
CA HIS A 197 -2.56 10.55 5.74
C HIS A 197 -2.54 10.60 7.27
N HIS A 198 -2.29 9.44 7.90
CA HIS A 198 -2.35 9.27 9.36
C HIS A 198 -0.99 9.38 10.07
N SER A 199 0.11 9.70 9.37
CA SER A 199 1.43 9.74 9.97
C SER A 199 1.79 11.13 10.50
N TYR A 200 1.90 11.24 11.83
CA TYR A 200 2.20 12.48 12.55
C TYR A 200 3.44 12.36 13.46
N SER A 201 4.34 11.42 13.16
CA SER A 201 5.56 11.23 13.95
C SER A 201 6.79 11.53 13.11
N PRO A 202 7.73 12.39 13.58
CA PRO A 202 9.01 12.61 12.90
C PRO A 202 9.83 11.33 12.72
N HIS A 203 9.59 10.33 13.55
CA HIS A 203 10.29 9.05 13.53
C HIS A 203 9.59 7.99 12.66
N TRP A 204 8.47 8.35 12.03
CA TRP A 204 7.74 7.42 11.17
C TRP A 204 6.92 8.16 10.11
N LEU A 205 7.35 8.12 8.86
CA LEU A 205 6.72 8.68 7.65
C LEU A 205 6.49 10.20 7.70
N ASN A 206 5.76 10.71 8.66
CA ASN A 206 5.49 12.12 8.95
C ASN A 206 4.89 12.94 7.79
N PHE A 207 3.98 12.35 7.03
CA PHE A 207 3.31 13.02 5.90
C PHE A 207 2.09 13.83 6.31
N GLY A 208 1.40 13.47 7.40
CA GLY A 208 0.10 14.03 7.78
C GLY A 208 0.10 15.54 7.94
N THR A 209 -0.87 16.21 7.29
CA THR A 209 -1.09 17.66 7.36
C THR A 209 -2.49 18.03 7.86
N PHE A 210 -3.39 17.07 8.08
CA PHE A 210 -4.78 17.34 8.50
C PHE A 210 -4.83 18.26 9.73
N ALA A 211 -4.01 17.98 10.76
CA ALA A 211 -4.01 18.74 12.00
C ALA A 211 -3.64 20.22 11.83
N GLN A 212 -2.85 20.55 10.79
CA GLN A 212 -2.43 21.91 10.52
C GLN A 212 -3.48 22.72 9.74
N MET A 213 -4.45 22.05 9.09
CA MET A 213 -5.34 22.74 8.14
C MET A 213 -6.83 22.42 8.31
N TYR A 214 -7.23 21.53 9.21
CA TYR A 214 -8.63 21.08 9.29
C TYR A 214 -9.63 22.19 9.59
N LEU A 215 -9.26 23.17 10.43
CA LEU A 215 -10.11 24.33 10.71
C LEU A 215 -10.22 25.25 9.48
N GLU A 216 -9.09 25.54 8.84
CA GLU A 216 -9.04 26.38 7.64
C GLU A 216 -9.77 25.71 6.47
N MET A 217 -9.75 24.38 6.37
CA MET A 217 -10.49 23.63 5.35
C MET A 217 -12.00 23.72 5.59
N LEU A 218 -12.46 23.68 6.83
CA LEU A 218 -13.88 23.84 7.17
C LEU A 218 -14.36 25.26 6.81
N ASP A 219 -13.57 26.28 7.15
CA ASP A 219 -13.85 27.67 6.79
C ASP A 219 -13.88 27.87 5.26
N TRP A 220 -12.91 27.26 4.57
CA TRP A 220 -12.84 27.31 3.11
C TRP A 220 -14.05 26.63 2.44
N ALA A 221 -14.42 25.42 2.89
CA ALA A 221 -15.59 24.70 2.38
C ALA A 221 -16.91 25.49 2.62
N THR A 222 -17.01 26.17 3.76
CA THR A 222 -18.13 27.06 4.08
C THR A 222 -18.21 28.26 3.12
N ALA A 223 -17.05 28.80 2.73
CA ALA A 223 -16.98 29.94 1.80
C ALA A 223 -17.20 29.54 0.34
N HIS A 224 -17.08 28.26 -0.01
CA HIS A 224 -17.22 27.72 -1.38
C HIS A 224 -18.35 26.69 -1.50
N PRO A 225 -19.62 27.10 -1.32
CA PRO A 225 -20.75 26.19 -1.35
C PRO A 225 -21.03 25.58 -2.73
N ASP A 226 -20.36 26.06 -3.76
CA ASP A 226 -20.36 25.58 -5.15
C ASP A 226 -19.31 24.51 -5.43
N VAL A 227 -18.45 24.19 -4.46
CA VAL A 227 -17.44 23.13 -4.54
C VAL A 227 -17.84 21.99 -3.61
N ASP A 228 -17.93 20.77 -4.11
CA ASP A 228 -18.13 19.58 -3.31
C ASP A 228 -16.77 19.10 -2.74
N VAL A 229 -16.67 18.93 -1.42
CA VAL A 229 -15.47 18.40 -0.77
C VAL A 229 -15.74 17.05 -0.12
N VAL A 230 -15.09 16.03 -0.63
CA VAL A 230 -15.19 14.66 -0.11
C VAL A 230 -13.93 14.35 0.70
N LEU A 231 -14.07 14.20 2.00
CA LEU A 231 -12.98 13.76 2.87
C LEU A 231 -12.85 12.24 2.80
N ARG A 232 -11.66 11.76 2.42
CA ARG A 232 -11.27 10.35 2.48
C ARG A 232 -10.12 10.19 3.47
N PRO A 233 -10.41 10.08 4.77
CA PRO A 233 -9.36 9.89 5.76
C PRO A 233 -8.71 8.52 5.60
N HIS A 234 -7.41 8.43 5.88
CA HIS A 234 -6.80 7.11 6.09
C HIS A 234 -7.53 6.41 7.26
N PRO A 235 -7.81 5.10 7.20
CA PRO A 235 -8.61 4.39 8.22
C PRO A 235 -8.13 4.60 9.67
N PHE A 236 -6.83 4.80 9.88
CA PHE A 236 -6.25 5.03 11.21
C PHE A 236 -6.09 6.52 11.57
N MET A 237 -6.49 7.45 10.70
CA MET A 237 -6.14 8.87 10.89
C MET A 237 -6.76 9.46 12.17
N PHE A 238 -8.06 9.34 12.33
CA PHE A 238 -8.75 9.95 13.47
C PHE A 238 -8.29 9.35 14.80
N GLY A 239 -8.17 8.01 14.87
CA GLY A 239 -7.60 7.35 16.05
C GLY A 239 -6.19 7.83 16.35
N THR A 240 -5.31 7.90 15.35
CA THR A 240 -3.93 8.37 15.53
C THR A 240 -3.87 9.81 16.03
N LEU A 241 -4.74 10.70 15.54
CA LEU A 241 -4.79 12.10 15.96
C LEU A 241 -5.16 12.24 17.44
N VAL A 242 -6.12 11.45 17.92
CA VAL A 242 -6.57 11.45 19.32
C VAL A 242 -5.56 10.72 20.21
N ASP A 243 -5.13 9.52 19.86
CA ASP A 243 -4.22 8.69 20.64
C ASP A 243 -2.85 9.36 20.87
N ARG A 244 -2.43 10.20 19.92
CA ARG A 244 -1.17 10.98 20.01
C ARG A 244 -1.36 12.40 20.54
N GLU A 245 -2.57 12.73 21.00
CA GLU A 245 -2.89 14.06 21.55
C GLU A 245 -2.61 15.22 20.56
N VAL A 246 -2.67 14.93 19.24
CA VAL A 246 -2.49 15.95 18.18
C VAL A 246 -3.73 16.84 18.08
N ILE A 247 -4.93 16.23 18.19
CA ILE A 247 -6.22 16.92 18.30
C ILE A 247 -6.98 16.25 19.44
N SER A 248 -7.66 17.04 20.29
CA SER A 248 -8.51 16.45 21.32
C SER A 248 -9.73 15.77 20.70
N ASP A 249 -10.25 14.72 21.36
CA ASP A 249 -11.45 14.01 20.94
C ASP A 249 -12.65 14.97 20.77
N SER A 250 -12.82 15.90 21.74
CA SER A 250 -13.89 16.91 21.70
C SER A 250 -13.75 17.92 20.55
N ASP A 251 -12.53 18.31 20.18
CA ASP A 251 -12.31 19.22 19.07
C ASP A 251 -12.54 18.53 17.73
N LEU A 252 -12.13 17.26 17.64
CA LEU A 252 -12.38 16.44 16.45
C LEU A 252 -13.87 16.19 16.25
N ASP A 253 -14.60 15.82 17.30
CA ASP A 253 -16.06 15.63 17.26
C ASP A 253 -16.79 16.92 16.86
N ALA A 254 -16.41 18.06 17.42
CA ALA A 254 -17.00 19.35 17.07
C ALA A 254 -16.72 19.73 15.61
N TRP A 255 -15.53 19.43 15.11
CA TRP A 255 -15.17 19.66 13.72
C TRP A 255 -15.95 18.75 12.76
N LEU A 256 -16.05 17.45 13.07
CA LEU A 256 -16.83 16.48 12.30
C LEU A 256 -18.30 16.86 12.21
N ALA A 257 -18.88 17.34 13.33
CA ALA A 257 -20.26 17.85 13.33
C ALA A 257 -20.40 19.07 12.40
N GLY A 258 -19.46 20.03 12.46
CA GLY A 258 -19.45 21.18 11.56
C GLY A 258 -19.27 20.79 10.09
N TRP A 259 -18.47 19.74 9.84
CA TRP A 259 -18.29 19.20 8.49
C TRP A 259 -19.58 18.55 7.95
N ASP A 260 -20.29 17.79 8.76
CA ASP A 260 -21.53 17.10 8.39
C ASP A 260 -22.70 18.08 8.19
N ASP A 261 -22.69 19.24 8.87
CA ASP A 261 -23.72 20.29 8.74
C ASP A 261 -23.65 21.05 7.41
N LEU A 262 -22.51 20.99 6.67
CA LEU A 262 -22.37 21.67 5.38
C LEU A 262 -22.97 20.83 4.25
N PRO A 263 -23.75 21.42 3.34
CA PRO A 263 -24.43 20.68 2.25
C PRO A 263 -23.47 20.21 1.13
N ASN A 264 -22.24 20.72 1.11
CA ASN A 264 -21.23 20.47 0.08
C ASN A 264 -20.03 19.67 0.60
N THR A 265 -20.11 19.14 1.81
CA THR A 265 -19.06 18.28 2.40
C THR A 265 -19.59 16.89 2.68
N SER A 266 -18.70 15.92 2.72
CA SER A 266 -19.01 14.55 3.10
C SER A 266 -17.75 13.81 3.55
N VAL A 267 -17.93 12.71 4.31
CA VAL A 267 -16.86 11.76 4.63
C VAL A 267 -17.16 10.46 3.89
N ASP A 268 -16.21 9.98 3.10
CA ASP A 268 -16.32 8.70 2.41
C ASP A 268 -15.33 7.68 2.99
N ASN A 269 -15.87 6.66 3.65
CA ASN A 269 -15.13 5.53 4.20
C ASN A 269 -15.42 4.20 3.47
N ALA A 270 -16.35 4.22 2.51
CA ALA A 270 -16.91 3.00 1.91
C ALA A 270 -16.44 2.78 0.46
N SER A 271 -16.30 3.84 -0.32
CA SER A 271 -15.95 3.73 -1.74
C SER A 271 -14.51 3.24 -1.93
N GLY A 272 -14.31 2.45 -2.97
CA GLY A 272 -12.97 2.06 -3.39
C GLY A 272 -12.20 3.24 -4.03
N PRO A 273 -10.85 3.24 -3.99
CA PRO A 273 -10.04 4.32 -4.56
C PRO A 273 -10.37 4.61 -6.04
N ALA A 274 -10.64 3.58 -6.84
CA ALA A 274 -11.00 3.72 -8.26
C ALA A 274 -12.24 4.59 -8.46
N GLU A 275 -13.29 4.38 -7.64
CA GLU A 275 -14.53 5.17 -7.71
C GLU A 275 -14.29 6.62 -7.30
N LEU A 276 -13.54 6.84 -6.24
CA LEU A 276 -13.17 8.18 -5.77
C LEU A 276 -12.38 8.95 -6.83
N PHE A 277 -11.35 8.33 -7.41
CA PHE A 277 -10.48 8.97 -8.39
C PHE A 277 -11.22 9.34 -9.67
N VAL A 278 -12.07 8.47 -10.19
CA VAL A 278 -12.84 8.74 -11.41
C VAL A 278 -13.89 9.85 -11.19
N ASN A 279 -14.40 9.97 -9.97
CA ASN A 279 -15.49 10.90 -9.63
C ASN A 279 -15.02 12.20 -8.96
N CYS A 280 -13.72 12.49 -8.94
CA CYS A 280 -13.20 13.79 -8.50
C CYS A 280 -12.51 14.57 -9.63
N ASP A 281 -12.54 15.89 -9.54
CA ASP A 281 -11.85 16.80 -10.46
C ASP A 281 -10.43 17.08 -9.98
N VAL A 282 -10.26 17.22 -8.66
CA VAL A 282 -9.01 17.54 -8.00
C VAL A 282 -8.82 16.60 -6.82
N LEU A 283 -7.65 15.95 -6.74
CA LEU A 283 -7.21 15.26 -5.53
C LEU A 283 -6.28 16.18 -4.75
N LEU A 284 -6.65 16.53 -3.51
CA LEU A 284 -5.77 17.14 -2.51
C LEU A 284 -5.32 16.03 -1.55
N THR A 285 -4.03 15.77 -1.47
CA THR A 285 -3.48 14.73 -0.60
C THR A 285 -2.15 15.16 0.02
N ASP A 286 -1.87 14.62 1.18
CA ASP A 286 -0.55 14.62 1.81
C ASP A 286 -0.04 13.18 1.96
N GLY A 287 -0.83 12.22 1.46
CA GLY A 287 -0.62 10.81 1.65
C GLY A 287 0.19 10.14 0.56
N ILE A 288 0.80 9.00 0.91
CA ILE A 288 1.83 8.36 0.11
C ILE A 288 1.23 7.68 -1.12
N SER A 289 0.29 6.75 -0.92
CA SER A 289 -0.21 5.90 -2.01
C SER A 289 -0.94 6.70 -3.09
N PHE A 290 -1.85 7.58 -2.69
CA PHE A 290 -2.67 8.34 -3.61
C PHE A 290 -1.87 9.33 -4.44
N LEU A 291 -0.72 9.80 -3.94
CA LEU A 291 0.19 10.67 -4.68
C LEU A 291 0.63 10.05 -6.01
N ALA A 292 0.88 8.74 -6.02
CA ALA A 292 1.27 8.01 -7.22
C ALA A 292 0.08 7.34 -7.93
N GLU A 293 -0.88 6.78 -7.18
CA GLU A 293 -2.00 6.03 -7.74
C GLU A 293 -2.94 6.91 -8.57
N TYR A 294 -3.24 8.12 -8.10
CA TYR A 294 -4.16 9.04 -8.79
C TYR A 294 -3.67 9.44 -10.19
N PRO A 295 -2.42 9.91 -10.37
CA PRO A 295 -1.90 10.22 -11.70
C PRO A 295 -1.88 9.00 -12.63
N LEU A 296 -1.52 7.81 -12.11
CA LEU A 296 -1.49 6.59 -12.92
C LEU A 296 -2.88 6.19 -13.41
N VAL A 297 -3.91 6.38 -12.59
CA VAL A 297 -5.29 6.01 -12.90
C VAL A 297 -5.96 7.04 -13.80
N THR A 298 -5.82 8.33 -13.48
CA THR A 298 -6.62 9.40 -14.10
C THR A 298 -5.89 10.15 -15.21
N GLY A 299 -4.57 10.10 -15.24
CA GLY A 299 -3.75 10.96 -16.11
C GLY A 299 -3.75 12.43 -15.69
N LYS A 300 -4.23 12.76 -14.47
CA LYS A 300 -4.24 14.11 -13.90
C LYS A 300 -3.21 14.22 -12.79
N PRO A 301 -2.55 15.38 -12.58
CA PRO A 301 -1.67 15.57 -11.43
C PRO A 301 -2.48 15.59 -10.13
N SER A 302 -1.92 15.03 -9.05
CA SER A 302 -2.41 15.26 -7.70
C SER A 302 -2.02 16.67 -7.24
N VAL A 303 -2.79 17.26 -6.33
CA VAL A 303 -2.35 18.42 -5.55
C VAL A 303 -1.78 17.90 -4.25
N PHE A 304 -0.47 18.00 -4.09
CA PHE A 304 0.27 17.45 -2.95
C PHE A 304 0.59 18.55 -1.94
N LEU A 305 -0.07 18.49 -0.79
CA LEU A 305 0.23 19.36 0.34
C LEU A 305 1.36 18.72 1.15
N GLU A 306 2.56 19.24 0.99
CA GLU A 306 3.79 18.64 1.47
C GLU A 306 4.11 19.05 2.91
N ASN A 307 4.15 18.09 3.82
CA ASN A 307 4.76 18.26 5.12
C ASN A 307 6.29 18.23 4.95
N GLN A 308 6.97 19.34 5.18
CA GLN A 308 8.42 19.47 5.00
C GLN A 308 9.27 18.55 5.88
N GLY A 309 8.66 17.94 6.90
CA GLY A 309 9.31 16.98 7.79
C GLY A 309 9.12 15.51 7.41
N HIS A 310 8.50 15.22 6.28
CA HIS A 310 8.26 13.84 5.87
C HIS A 310 9.56 13.09 5.52
N TRP A 311 9.53 11.76 5.57
CA TRP A 311 10.64 10.93 5.10
C TRP A 311 10.88 11.15 3.61
N GLN A 312 12.14 11.00 3.21
CA GLN A 312 12.56 11.20 1.84
C GLN A 312 11.84 10.26 0.87
N PHE A 313 11.51 10.78 -0.28
CA PHE A 313 11.01 9.95 -1.37
C PHE A 313 12.08 8.97 -1.88
N SER A 314 11.64 7.82 -2.32
CA SER A 314 12.42 6.94 -3.20
C SER A 314 12.56 7.57 -4.59
N ALA A 315 13.36 6.95 -5.46
CA ALA A 315 13.43 7.39 -6.86
C ALA A 315 12.05 7.37 -7.56
N LEU A 316 11.18 6.40 -7.21
CA LEU A 316 9.81 6.36 -7.72
C LEU A 316 8.94 7.46 -7.08
N GLY A 317 9.12 7.70 -5.78
CA GLY A 317 8.41 8.76 -5.07
C GLY A 317 8.73 10.14 -5.59
N GLU A 318 9.97 10.40 -5.98
CA GLU A 318 10.35 11.66 -6.65
C GLU A 318 9.63 11.84 -7.99
N LEU A 319 9.46 10.77 -8.78
CA LEU A 319 8.65 10.84 -10.00
C LEU A 319 7.18 11.13 -9.70
N ALA A 320 6.62 10.53 -8.65
CA ALA A 320 5.25 10.81 -8.23
C ALA A 320 5.07 12.27 -7.75
N ALA A 321 6.04 12.79 -6.99
CA ALA A 321 6.06 14.19 -6.55
C ALA A 321 6.22 15.17 -7.72
N GLN A 322 7.03 14.84 -8.73
CA GLN A 322 7.16 15.64 -9.96
C GLN A 322 5.88 15.62 -10.81
N ALA A 323 5.15 14.52 -10.80
CA ALA A 323 3.84 14.37 -11.47
C ALA A 323 2.69 15.05 -10.71
N SER A 324 2.98 15.83 -9.66
CA SER A 324 1.99 16.51 -8.81
C SER A 324 2.23 18.02 -8.74
N VAL A 325 1.19 18.75 -8.36
CA VAL A 325 1.28 20.17 -7.96
C VAL A 325 1.68 20.20 -6.49
N ARG A 326 2.93 20.52 -6.19
CA ARG A 326 3.45 20.57 -4.80
C ARG A 326 3.13 21.90 -4.14
N LEU A 327 2.56 21.85 -2.96
CA LEU A 327 2.20 23.00 -2.13
C LEU A 327 2.79 22.81 -0.73
N ASN A 328 3.24 23.92 -0.12
CA ASN A 328 3.88 23.90 1.21
C ASN A 328 2.94 24.36 2.32
N SER A 329 1.77 24.85 1.99
CA SER A 329 0.79 25.34 2.95
C SER A 329 -0.63 25.32 2.37
N PHE A 330 -1.62 25.32 3.27
CA PHE A 330 -3.01 25.49 2.88
C PHE A 330 -3.29 26.84 2.22
N GLY A 331 -2.55 27.90 2.61
CA GLY A 331 -2.65 29.20 1.96
C GLY A 331 -2.25 29.17 0.48
N GLU A 332 -1.24 28.37 0.12
CA GLU A 332 -0.88 28.14 -1.28
C GLU A 332 -1.97 27.36 -2.03
N PHE A 333 -2.62 26.38 -1.39
CA PHE A 333 -3.79 25.70 -1.94
C PHE A 333 -4.92 26.70 -2.25
N VAL A 334 -5.30 27.51 -1.27
CA VAL A 334 -6.37 28.52 -1.46
C VAL A 334 -6.04 29.49 -2.60
N ALA A 335 -4.81 30.00 -2.63
CA ALA A 335 -4.38 30.92 -3.69
C ALA A 335 -4.32 30.27 -5.08
N GLY A 336 -3.94 28.98 -5.14
CA GLY A 336 -3.86 28.22 -6.40
C GLY A 336 -5.21 27.68 -6.87
N PHE A 337 -6.16 27.46 -5.97
CA PHE A 337 -7.42 26.80 -6.29
C PHE A 337 -8.32 27.63 -7.21
N GLU A 338 -8.36 28.93 -7.02
CA GLU A 338 -9.07 29.86 -7.93
C GLU A 338 -8.54 29.71 -9.37
N TYR A 339 -7.21 29.60 -9.51
CA TYR A 339 -6.59 29.36 -10.80
C TYR A 339 -6.96 27.99 -11.37
N ILE A 340 -6.99 26.95 -10.52
CA ILE A 340 -7.41 25.60 -10.94
C ILE A 340 -8.87 25.58 -11.40
N LEU A 341 -9.76 26.32 -10.74
CA LEU A 341 -11.16 26.44 -11.14
C LEU A 341 -11.31 27.12 -12.51
N GLU A 342 -10.50 28.16 -12.80
CA GLU A 342 -10.57 28.92 -14.04
C GLU A 342 -9.84 28.23 -15.21
N ALA A 343 -8.63 27.74 -14.98
CA ALA A 343 -7.73 27.25 -16.03
C ALA A 343 -7.59 25.72 -16.07
N GLY A 344 -8.09 25.01 -15.05
CA GLY A 344 -7.85 23.58 -14.84
C GLY A 344 -6.50 23.29 -14.19
N LEU A 345 -6.26 21.99 -13.92
CA LEU A 345 -4.96 21.52 -13.45
C LEU A 345 -3.88 21.75 -14.53
N PRO A 346 -2.62 22.01 -14.13
CA PRO A 346 -1.53 22.17 -15.09
C PRO A 346 -1.30 20.87 -15.89
N ASP A 347 -0.75 21.04 -17.09
CA ASP A 347 -0.33 19.87 -17.89
C ASP A 347 0.94 19.27 -17.28
N SER A 348 0.81 18.06 -16.76
CA SER A 348 1.90 17.24 -16.21
C SER A 348 2.02 15.90 -16.96
N SER A 349 1.61 15.87 -18.22
CA SER A 349 1.54 14.65 -19.02
C SER A 349 2.90 13.97 -19.15
N ALA A 350 3.99 14.73 -19.27
CA ALA A 350 5.35 14.18 -19.40
C ALA A 350 5.83 13.54 -18.10
N GLU A 351 5.58 14.16 -16.96
CA GLU A 351 5.93 13.67 -15.63
C GLU A 351 5.10 12.42 -15.27
N ILE A 352 3.81 12.43 -15.60
CA ILE A 352 2.92 11.29 -15.40
C ILE A 352 3.35 10.11 -16.27
N GLU A 353 3.80 10.36 -17.51
CA GLU A 353 4.30 9.27 -18.36
C GLU A 353 5.62 8.70 -17.83
N ALA A 354 6.52 9.53 -17.32
CA ALA A 354 7.75 9.07 -16.66
C ALA A 354 7.45 8.21 -15.42
N LEU A 355 6.46 8.61 -14.61
CA LEU A 355 5.97 7.81 -13.49
C LEU A 355 5.38 6.48 -13.96
N ARG A 356 4.58 6.50 -15.04
CA ARG A 356 3.96 5.30 -15.61
C ARG A 356 4.99 4.31 -16.15
N GLU A 357 5.99 4.78 -16.87
CA GLU A 357 7.09 3.94 -17.37
C GLU A 357 7.86 3.28 -16.23
N ALA A 358 8.02 3.97 -15.09
CA ALA A 358 8.73 3.44 -13.94
C ALA A 358 7.89 2.45 -13.11
N ALA A 359 6.59 2.75 -12.88
CA ALA A 359 5.72 2.02 -11.96
C ALA A 359 4.85 0.94 -12.63
N SER A 360 4.55 1.08 -13.92
CA SER A 360 3.65 0.17 -14.64
C SER A 360 4.16 -0.09 -16.07
N PRO A 361 5.38 -0.67 -16.22
CA PRO A 361 6.00 -0.90 -17.54
C PRO A 361 5.28 -1.99 -18.33
N TYR A 362 4.44 -2.78 -17.69
CA TYR A 362 3.67 -3.88 -18.25
C TYR A 362 2.19 -3.75 -17.86
N PRO A 363 1.48 -2.72 -18.34
CA PRO A 363 0.12 -2.42 -17.88
C PRO A 363 -0.82 -3.62 -18.02
N GLY A 364 -1.45 -4.02 -16.90
CA GLY A 364 -2.38 -5.16 -16.82
C GLY A 364 -1.73 -6.55 -16.90
N GLU A 365 -0.39 -6.65 -16.94
CA GLU A 365 0.31 -7.94 -17.08
C GLU A 365 1.04 -8.39 -15.81
N SER A 366 1.11 -7.57 -14.75
CA SER A 366 1.92 -7.87 -13.56
C SER A 366 1.62 -9.24 -12.98
N ALA A 367 0.36 -9.57 -12.75
CA ALA A 367 -0.04 -10.87 -12.22
C ALA A 367 0.24 -12.03 -13.18
N ALA A 368 0.04 -11.83 -14.49
CA ALA A 368 0.34 -12.86 -15.51
C ALA A 368 1.84 -13.18 -15.53
N ARG A 369 2.69 -12.16 -15.45
CA ARG A 369 4.16 -12.34 -15.41
C ARG A 369 4.61 -13.08 -14.16
N ILE A 370 4.03 -12.78 -12.99
CA ILE A 370 4.27 -13.51 -11.75
C ILE A 370 3.91 -14.99 -11.92
N VAL A 371 2.74 -15.30 -12.47
CA VAL A 371 2.28 -16.67 -12.72
C VAL A 371 3.25 -17.43 -13.62
N GLU A 372 3.72 -16.83 -14.72
CA GLU A 372 4.67 -17.46 -15.64
C GLU A 372 6.04 -17.69 -14.98
N ILE A 373 6.54 -16.74 -14.18
CA ILE A 373 7.80 -16.91 -13.44
C ILE A 373 7.68 -18.10 -12.48
N VAL A 374 6.60 -18.16 -11.69
CA VAL A 374 6.36 -19.28 -10.76
C VAL A 374 6.19 -20.60 -11.51
N ALA A 375 5.50 -20.59 -12.65
CA ALA A 375 5.33 -21.79 -13.48
C ALA A 375 6.68 -22.35 -14.00
N ALA A 376 7.59 -21.46 -14.36
CA ALA A 376 8.92 -21.80 -14.90
C ALA A 376 9.98 -22.08 -13.84
N ASP A 377 9.78 -21.61 -12.60
CA ASP A 377 10.80 -21.75 -11.54
C ASP A 377 10.96 -23.18 -11.06
N HIS A 378 12.21 -23.62 -10.91
CA HIS A 378 12.64 -24.93 -10.40
C HIS A 378 13.76 -24.79 -9.37
N SER A 379 13.87 -23.64 -8.72
CA SER A 379 14.90 -23.37 -7.72
C SER A 379 14.82 -24.35 -6.56
N ALA A 380 15.95 -24.61 -5.91
CA ALA A 380 15.99 -25.37 -4.67
C ALA A 380 15.38 -24.57 -3.50
N LEU A 381 15.04 -25.25 -2.41
CA LEU A 381 14.69 -24.58 -1.17
C LEU A 381 15.87 -23.73 -0.67
N VAL A 382 15.58 -22.56 -0.15
CA VAL A 382 16.58 -21.68 0.46
C VAL A 382 17.05 -22.32 1.77
N ASN A 383 18.37 -22.46 1.93
CA ASN A 383 18.93 -22.94 3.19
C ASN A 383 19.04 -21.75 4.18
N PRO A 384 18.28 -21.73 5.27
CA PRO A 384 18.29 -20.59 6.19
C PRO A 384 19.65 -20.39 6.89
N THR A 385 20.48 -21.44 6.99
CA THR A 385 21.80 -21.34 7.65
C THR A 385 22.87 -20.68 6.77
N THR A 386 22.64 -20.57 5.46
CA THR A 386 23.56 -19.91 4.52
C THR A 386 23.24 -18.43 4.32
N VAL A 387 22.13 -17.97 4.84
CA VAL A 387 21.69 -16.58 4.73
C VAL A 387 21.96 -15.89 6.06
N THR A 388 22.87 -14.93 6.03
CA THR A 388 23.25 -14.14 7.20
C THR A 388 22.05 -13.33 7.67
N GLU A 389 21.64 -13.52 8.91
CA GLU A 389 20.66 -12.65 9.56
C GLU A 389 21.29 -11.27 9.75
N VAL A 390 20.63 -10.20 9.27
CA VAL A 390 20.96 -8.84 9.68
C VAL A 390 20.22 -8.63 11.00
N PRO A 391 20.91 -8.51 12.14
CA PRO A 391 20.25 -8.33 13.41
C PRO A 391 19.37 -7.09 13.37
N TRP A 392 18.15 -7.19 13.86
CA TRP A 392 17.22 -6.06 14.00
C TRP A 392 17.83 -4.85 14.71
N GLU A 393 18.66 -5.09 15.73
CA GLU A 393 19.36 -4.11 16.55
C GLU A 393 20.41 -3.29 15.78
N ARG A 394 20.75 -3.68 14.55
CA ARG A 394 21.72 -2.99 13.68
C ARG A 394 21.07 -2.25 12.52
N GLN A 395 19.76 -2.08 12.53
CA GLN A 395 19.10 -1.28 11.52
C GLN A 395 19.23 0.19 11.93
N PRO A 396 20.05 0.99 11.19
CA PRO A 396 20.28 2.38 11.55
C PRO A 396 18.96 3.16 11.50
N GLY A 397 18.78 4.10 12.41
CA GLY A 397 17.68 5.05 12.39
C GLY A 397 16.39 4.62 13.09
N ARG A 398 16.31 3.44 13.71
CA ARG A 398 15.22 3.10 14.62
C ARG A 398 15.66 3.21 16.07
N GLU A 399 15.16 4.24 16.73
CA GLU A 399 14.78 4.04 18.12
C GLU A 399 13.70 2.95 18.16
N PRO A 400 13.73 2.02 19.15
CA PRO A 400 12.62 1.11 19.34
C PRO A 400 11.34 1.94 19.25
N LEU A 401 10.35 1.48 18.48
CA LEU A 401 9.03 2.04 18.61
C LEU A 401 8.73 1.91 20.11
N GLU A 402 8.84 3.01 20.83
CA GLU A 402 8.30 3.07 22.17
C GLU A 402 6.82 2.77 22.01
N ASP A 403 6.42 1.69 22.64
CA ASP A 403 5.09 1.08 22.64
C ASP A 403 4.00 2.11 22.94
#